data_cdd9690108a9aca0d676db690ec33df0
#
_entry.id   cdd9690108a9aca0d676db690ec33df0
#
_cell.length_a   1.000
_cell.length_b   1.000
_cell.length_c   1.000
_cell.angle_alpha   90.00
_cell.angle_beta   90.00
_cell.angle_gamma   90.00
#
_symmetry.space_group_name_H-M   'P 1'
#
loop_
_entity.id
_entity.type
_entity.pdbx_description
1 polymer ?
#
loop_
_entity_poly.entity_id
_entity_poly.type
_entity_poly.pdbx_seq_one_letter_code
_entity_poly.pdbx_strand_id
1 'polypeptide(L)'
;MRRRAGALAVFIALMAAFFVATSGQANHRVSAGARAAHADPVADPSRHAGSAPTANLRPGSDPSVLPGPVLIADRDNNRLLEVSPQGQVLWRFPRPGDLPPRQTFLLPDDAFFSPDGQEIVATQEDDFAVSVINLAKHSIVYRYGHPGEPGSEPDYVHNPDDAMLTPSGELLMADIKNCRVLVIRPPAHHPLRQLGVTGDCEHEPDVAYGSPNGAFPMSNGDTAITEINGDWLDVLTPNGRAVAATHPPGFTYPSDTNEVRPGVFLSADYTNPSAIETFTITGRLLWRYEPTGTEALDQPSLALPLPNGDILANDDKNDRVIVIDPHTKRVVWQYGHTHEPGAGEGFLSNPDGVDLAPPHALTQRFAATMRAP
;
A
#
# COMPACT_ATOMS: atom_id res chain seq x y z
N MET A 1 61.99 -2.93 -20.76
CA MET A 1 62.12 -1.45 -20.96
C MET A 1 60.75 -0.85 -21.07
N ARG A 2 60.55 0.22 -20.26
CA ARG A 2 59.47 1.20 -20.23
C ARG A 2 58.09 0.78 -19.73
N ARG A 3 57.86 1.17 -18.50
CA ARG A 3 56.65 1.43 -17.77
C ARG A 3 55.71 2.37 -18.53
N ARG A 4 54.41 2.13 -18.47
CA ARG A 4 53.41 3.20 -18.39
C ARG A 4 52.39 2.84 -17.33
N ALA A 5 52.51 3.53 -16.18
CA ALA A 5 51.47 3.76 -15.23
C ALA A 5 50.58 4.89 -15.75
N GLY A 6 49.32 4.84 -15.49
CA GLY A 6 48.42 5.93 -15.87
C GLY A 6 47.01 5.68 -15.40
N ALA A 7 46.75 6.22 -14.21
CA ALA A 7 45.50 6.88 -13.75
C ALA A 7 44.26 6.02 -13.58
N LEU A 8 44.15 5.50 -12.38
CA LEU A 8 42.89 5.26 -11.67
C LEU A 8 42.41 6.63 -11.16
N ALA A 9 41.47 7.26 -11.82
CA ALA A 9 40.76 8.45 -11.32
C ALA A 9 39.40 8.02 -10.80
N VAL A 10 39.30 7.93 -9.50
CA VAL A 10 38.28 8.43 -8.57
C VAL A 10 37.04 9.03 -9.26
N PHE A 11 35.96 8.26 -9.29
CA PHE A 11 34.59 8.74 -9.25
C PHE A 11 33.82 7.96 -8.20
N ILE A 12 34.17 8.22 -6.94
CA ILE A 12 33.36 7.92 -5.76
C ILE A 12 33.11 9.25 -5.12
N ALA A 13 31.96 9.81 -5.34
CA ALA A 13 31.21 10.73 -4.49
C ALA A 13 30.17 11.44 -5.34
N LEU A 14 28.92 10.99 -5.22
CA LEU A 14 27.71 11.83 -5.22
C LEU A 14 26.45 10.97 -5.47
N MET A 15 26.18 10.03 -4.59
CA MET A 15 24.85 9.44 -4.43
C MET A 15 24.64 9.00 -2.96
N ALA A 16 24.95 9.88 -2.04
CA ALA A 16 24.64 9.66 -0.62
C ALA A 16 24.16 10.98 -0.02
N ALA A 17 23.04 11.48 -0.44
CA ALA A 17 22.40 12.65 0.16
C ALA A 17 20.93 12.78 -0.18
N PHE A 18 20.11 11.76 0.00
CA PHE A 18 18.65 11.95 -0.03
C PHE A 18 17.89 11.01 0.91
N PHE A 19 18.45 10.66 2.06
CA PHE A 19 17.66 10.10 3.14
C PHE A 19 18.30 10.47 4.48
N VAL A 20 18.19 11.74 4.86
CA VAL A 20 18.22 12.14 6.25
C VAL A 20 16.89 12.82 6.51
N ALA A 21 15.93 12.06 6.99
CA ALA A 21 14.78 12.60 7.67
C ALA A 21 15.31 13.30 8.93
N THR A 22 15.38 14.60 8.89
CA THR A 22 15.66 15.42 10.05
C THR A 22 14.42 15.38 10.94
N SER A 23 14.50 14.65 12.05
CA SER A 23 13.65 14.86 13.20
C SER A 23 13.97 16.25 13.79
N GLY A 24 13.40 17.27 13.21
CA GLY A 24 13.40 18.62 13.72
C GLY A 24 12.16 18.85 14.56
N GLN A 25 12.28 18.76 15.88
CA GLN A 25 11.27 19.29 16.78
C GLN A 25 11.16 20.80 16.56
N ALA A 26 10.15 21.23 15.84
CA ALA A 26 9.75 22.62 15.77
C ALA A 26 8.68 22.88 16.84
N ASN A 27 9.07 23.53 17.93
CA ASN A 27 8.14 24.13 18.88
C ASN A 27 7.35 25.24 18.17
N HIS A 28 6.15 24.96 17.70
CA HIS A 28 5.22 25.98 17.27
C HIS A 28 4.32 26.41 18.42
N ARG A 29 4.52 27.65 18.86
CA ARG A 29 3.56 28.39 19.69
C ARG A 29 2.28 28.58 18.88
N VAL A 30 1.18 28.06 19.40
CA VAL A 30 -0.16 28.29 18.87
C VAL A 30 -0.54 29.74 19.13
N SER A 31 -0.71 30.54 18.08
CA SER A 31 -1.45 31.80 18.14
C SER A 31 -2.89 31.50 17.71
N ALA A 32 -3.83 31.74 18.63
CA ALA A 32 -5.25 31.64 18.36
C ALA A 32 -5.69 32.72 17.38
N GLY A 33 -5.88 32.34 16.12
CA GLY A 33 -6.57 33.15 15.12
C GLY A 33 -7.87 32.47 14.71
N ALA A 34 -9.00 33.05 15.08
CA ALA A 34 -10.32 32.57 14.65
C ALA A 34 -10.40 32.60 13.11
N ARG A 35 -10.47 31.41 12.48
CA ARG A 35 -10.80 31.28 11.06
C ARG A 35 -12.32 31.14 10.91
N ALA A 36 -12.89 31.95 10.06
CA ALA A 36 -14.26 31.80 9.60
C ALA A 36 -14.43 30.44 8.91
N ALA A 37 -15.44 29.69 9.33
CA ALA A 37 -15.82 28.45 8.70
C ALA A 37 -16.24 28.71 7.24
N HIS A 38 -15.48 28.25 6.27
CA HIS A 38 -15.96 28.11 4.90
C HIS A 38 -16.85 26.87 4.86
N ALA A 39 -18.08 27.05 4.42
CA ALA A 39 -19.00 25.95 4.17
C ALA A 39 -18.46 25.07 3.05
N ASP A 40 -18.26 23.78 3.32
CA ASP A 40 -17.93 22.78 2.32
C ASP A 40 -19.00 22.74 1.21
N PRO A 41 -18.63 22.50 -0.06
CA PRO A 41 -19.61 22.33 -1.11
C PRO A 41 -20.47 21.08 -0.82
N VAL A 42 -21.78 21.27 -0.81
CA VAL A 42 -22.80 20.24 -0.58
C VAL A 42 -22.61 19.12 -1.61
N ALA A 43 -22.41 17.89 -1.14
CA ALA A 43 -22.37 16.69 -1.99
C ALA A 43 -23.68 16.56 -2.79
N ASP A 44 -23.59 16.07 -4.03
CA ASP A 44 -24.77 15.79 -4.86
C ASP A 44 -25.61 14.66 -4.20
N PRO A 45 -26.82 14.95 -3.72
CA PRO A 45 -27.61 14.00 -2.96
C PRO A 45 -28.27 12.90 -3.81
N SER A 46 -28.13 12.95 -5.14
CA SER A 46 -28.86 12.06 -6.03
C SER A 46 -28.23 10.67 -6.18
N ARG A 47 -26.93 10.53 -5.87
CA ARG A 47 -26.20 9.27 -6.01
C ARG A 47 -25.84 8.62 -4.65
N HIS A 48 -25.69 9.41 -3.61
CA HIS A 48 -25.27 8.98 -2.28
C HIS A 48 -26.24 9.52 -1.22
N ALA A 49 -27.44 8.95 -1.15
CA ALA A 49 -28.40 9.27 -0.10
C ALA A 49 -28.00 8.58 1.21
N GLY A 50 -27.09 9.20 1.96
CA GLY A 50 -26.44 8.59 3.11
C GLY A 50 -27.35 8.41 4.33
N SER A 51 -27.04 7.39 5.12
CA SER A 51 -27.44 7.31 6.53
C SER A 51 -26.78 8.45 7.31
N ALA A 52 -27.35 8.82 8.46
CA ALA A 52 -26.78 9.88 9.29
C ALA A 52 -25.30 9.61 9.59
N PRO A 53 -24.39 10.59 9.41
CA PRO A 53 -22.98 10.41 9.66
C PRO A 53 -22.72 10.06 11.11
N THR A 54 -21.76 9.17 11.35
CA THR A 54 -21.29 8.89 12.70
C THR A 54 -20.25 9.94 13.11
N ALA A 55 -20.01 10.07 14.41
CA ALA A 55 -19.05 11.04 14.95
C ALA A 55 -17.59 10.83 14.47
N ASN A 56 -17.29 9.63 13.94
CA ASN A 56 -15.93 9.21 13.53
C ASN A 56 -15.66 9.40 12.03
N LEU A 57 -16.64 9.84 11.25
CA LEU A 57 -16.47 10.12 9.83
C LEU A 57 -16.47 11.63 9.56
N ARG A 58 -15.81 12.02 8.49
CA ARG A 58 -15.93 13.38 7.95
C ARG A 58 -17.42 13.69 7.72
N PRO A 59 -17.93 14.87 8.11
CA PRO A 59 -19.30 15.29 7.81
C PRO A 59 -19.61 15.20 6.32
N GLY A 60 -20.74 14.57 5.97
CA GLY A 60 -21.14 14.34 4.60
C GLY A 60 -20.67 13.03 3.97
N SER A 61 -19.92 12.20 4.72
CA SER A 61 -19.57 10.85 4.28
C SER A 61 -20.81 9.99 4.08
N ASP A 62 -20.81 9.19 3.00
CA ASP A 62 -21.87 8.23 2.68
C ASP A 62 -21.41 6.79 2.98
N PRO A 63 -21.87 6.17 4.08
CA PRO A 63 -21.51 4.78 4.39
C PRO A 63 -21.94 3.75 3.34
N SER A 64 -22.89 4.08 2.48
CA SER A 64 -23.42 3.12 1.49
C SER A 64 -22.49 2.87 0.30
N VAL A 65 -21.45 3.67 0.14
CA VAL A 65 -20.45 3.49 -0.93
C VAL A 65 -19.51 2.30 -0.67
N LEU A 66 -19.35 1.91 0.60
CA LEU A 66 -18.52 0.78 0.98
C LEU A 66 -19.35 -0.51 1.04
N PRO A 67 -18.87 -1.61 0.44
CA PRO A 67 -19.57 -2.89 0.45
C PRO A 67 -19.50 -3.62 1.80
N GLY A 68 -18.59 -3.21 2.68
CA GLY A 68 -18.31 -3.82 3.97
C GLY A 68 -17.21 -3.06 4.72
N PRO A 69 -16.73 -3.61 5.84
CA PRO A 69 -15.65 -3.02 6.61
C PRO A 69 -14.36 -2.89 5.80
N VAL A 70 -13.55 -1.89 6.18
CA VAL A 70 -12.23 -1.59 5.61
C VAL A 70 -11.17 -1.98 6.63
N LEU A 71 -10.18 -2.74 6.20
CA LEU A 71 -8.92 -2.93 6.92
C LEU A 71 -8.03 -1.72 6.67
N ILE A 72 -7.38 -1.22 7.71
CA ILE A 72 -6.46 -0.08 7.64
C ILE A 72 -5.19 -0.43 8.41
N ALA A 73 -4.04 -0.30 7.77
CA ALA A 73 -2.75 -0.30 8.42
C ALA A 73 -2.45 1.12 8.93
N ASP A 74 -2.61 1.34 10.24
CA ASP A 74 -2.42 2.64 10.90
C ASP A 74 -0.98 2.69 11.44
N ARG A 75 -0.04 2.98 10.52
CA ARG A 75 1.40 2.76 10.61
C ARG A 75 2.02 3.37 11.88
N ASP A 76 1.91 4.67 12.06
CA ASP A 76 2.59 5.37 13.15
C ASP A 76 1.93 5.08 14.52
N ASN A 77 0.72 4.54 14.52
CA ASN A 77 0.05 4.03 15.71
C ASN A 77 0.36 2.55 16.00
N ASN A 78 1.18 1.89 15.17
CA ASN A 78 1.57 0.49 15.31
C ASN A 78 0.37 -0.45 15.45
N ARG A 79 -0.65 -0.27 14.61
CA ARG A 79 -1.88 -1.06 14.70
C ARG A 79 -2.55 -1.29 13.35
N LEU A 80 -3.33 -2.37 13.29
CA LEU A 80 -4.32 -2.60 12.25
C LEU A 80 -5.70 -2.34 12.81
N LEU A 81 -6.58 -1.77 12.01
CA LEU A 81 -7.99 -1.53 12.33
C LEU A 81 -8.88 -2.15 11.26
N GLU A 82 -9.97 -2.78 11.67
CA GLU A 82 -11.11 -3.04 10.79
C GLU A 82 -12.22 -2.04 11.15
N VAL A 83 -12.60 -1.18 10.21
CA VAL A 83 -13.53 -0.08 10.42
C VAL A 83 -14.81 -0.32 9.60
N SER A 84 -15.97 -0.24 10.23
CA SER A 84 -17.25 -0.35 9.52
C SER A 84 -17.48 0.83 8.57
N PRO A 85 -18.36 0.69 7.56
CA PRO A 85 -18.76 1.82 6.71
C PRO A 85 -19.26 3.05 7.50
N GLN A 86 -19.78 2.84 8.72
CA GLN A 86 -20.26 3.89 9.62
C GLN A 86 -19.17 4.48 10.52
N GLY A 87 -17.88 4.09 10.32
CA GLY A 87 -16.76 4.62 11.09
C GLY A 87 -16.57 4.01 12.48
N GLN A 88 -17.13 2.82 12.75
CA GLN A 88 -16.95 2.12 14.01
C GLN A 88 -15.77 1.14 13.89
N VAL A 89 -14.88 1.13 14.87
CA VAL A 89 -13.82 0.13 14.97
C VAL A 89 -14.42 -1.20 15.40
N LEU A 90 -14.38 -2.19 14.51
CA LEU A 90 -14.93 -3.54 14.72
C LEU A 90 -13.87 -4.50 15.26
N TRP A 91 -12.63 -4.36 14.82
CA TRP A 91 -11.50 -5.17 15.20
C TRP A 91 -10.22 -4.31 15.23
N ARG A 92 -9.28 -4.72 16.07
CA ARG A 92 -8.00 -4.03 16.23
C ARG A 92 -6.91 -5.01 16.61
N PHE A 93 -5.72 -4.85 16.06
CA PHE A 93 -4.53 -5.60 16.45
C PHE A 93 -3.30 -4.67 16.51
N PRO A 94 -2.38 -4.81 17.49
CA PRO A 94 -2.57 -5.62 18.68
C PRO A 94 -3.45 -4.92 19.74
N ARG A 95 -4.10 -5.71 20.57
CA ARG A 95 -4.68 -5.27 21.85
C ARG A 95 -3.70 -5.58 22.98
N PRO A 96 -3.86 -4.98 24.16
CA PRO A 96 -3.12 -5.39 25.33
C PRO A 96 -3.25 -6.89 25.60
N GLY A 97 -2.12 -7.61 25.56
CA GLY A 97 -2.07 -9.05 25.79
C GLY A 97 -2.07 -9.94 24.53
N ASP A 98 -2.29 -9.41 23.34
CA ASP A 98 -2.24 -10.17 22.08
C ASP A 98 -0.80 -10.61 21.73
N LEU A 99 0.20 -9.81 22.12
CA LEU A 99 1.60 -10.11 21.85
C LEU A 99 2.27 -10.75 23.09
N PRO A 100 2.91 -11.94 22.93
CA PRO A 100 3.75 -12.51 23.98
C PRO A 100 4.91 -11.59 24.37
N PRO A 101 5.53 -11.78 25.53
CA PRO A 101 6.71 -11.01 25.91
C PRO A 101 7.81 -11.08 24.85
N ARG A 102 8.36 -9.92 24.48
CA ARG A 102 9.40 -9.70 23.45
C ARG A 102 8.93 -9.84 22.00
N GLN A 103 7.68 -10.17 21.74
CA GLN A 103 7.15 -10.05 20.39
C GLN A 103 6.70 -8.61 20.15
N THR A 104 7.06 -8.05 19.01
CA THR A 104 6.67 -6.70 18.58
C THR A 104 5.78 -6.76 17.36
N PHE A 105 5.02 -5.71 17.15
CA PHE A 105 4.31 -5.41 15.91
C PHE A 105 4.38 -3.89 15.73
N LEU A 106 5.29 -3.44 14.87
CA LEU A 106 5.63 -2.03 14.71
C LEU A 106 5.52 -1.64 13.25
N LEU A 107 5.11 -0.41 13.01
CA LEU A 107 5.10 0.25 11.71
C LEU A 107 4.48 -0.64 10.61
N PRO A 108 3.23 -1.14 10.80
CA PRO A 108 2.56 -1.85 9.72
C PRO A 108 2.39 -0.92 8.52
N ASP A 109 2.80 -1.40 7.38
CA ASP A 109 2.73 -0.74 6.10
C ASP A 109 1.48 -1.21 5.38
N ASP A 110 1.57 -2.17 4.49
CA ASP A 110 0.42 -2.78 3.88
C ASP A 110 -0.19 -3.91 4.70
N ALA A 111 -1.49 -4.11 4.52
CA ALA A 111 -2.19 -5.19 5.16
C ALA A 111 -3.32 -5.74 4.27
N PHE A 112 -3.31 -7.05 4.02
CA PHE A 112 -4.30 -7.71 3.17
C PHE A 112 -4.92 -8.92 3.87
N PHE A 113 -6.22 -9.12 3.68
CA PHE A 113 -6.88 -10.35 4.11
C PHE A 113 -6.38 -11.55 3.31
N SER A 114 -6.27 -12.69 3.97
CA SER A 114 -6.14 -13.99 3.28
C SER A 114 -7.37 -14.26 2.41
N PRO A 115 -7.25 -15.10 1.36
CA PRO A 115 -8.38 -15.41 0.47
C PRO A 115 -9.61 -15.99 1.16
N ASP A 116 -9.44 -16.67 2.29
CA ASP A 116 -10.54 -17.20 3.11
C ASP A 116 -11.03 -16.21 4.19
N GLY A 117 -10.36 -15.06 4.33
CA GLY A 117 -10.69 -14.02 5.30
C GLY A 117 -10.44 -14.38 6.76
N GLN A 118 -9.64 -15.41 7.05
CA GLN A 118 -9.35 -15.82 8.43
C GLN A 118 -8.07 -15.22 8.99
N GLU A 119 -7.21 -14.73 8.09
CA GLU A 119 -5.90 -14.17 8.43
C GLU A 119 -5.72 -12.81 7.74
N ILE A 120 -4.82 -12.02 8.29
CA ILE A 120 -4.29 -10.80 7.69
C ILE A 120 -2.79 -11.00 7.54
N VAL A 121 -2.27 -10.68 6.35
CA VAL A 121 -0.85 -10.48 6.13
C VAL A 121 -0.58 -9.01 6.30
N ALA A 122 0.40 -8.66 7.14
CA ALA A 122 0.84 -7.29 7.31
C ALA A 122 2.35 -7.20 7.14
N THR A 123 2.78 -6.29 6.30
CA THR A 123 4.17 -5.89 6.19
C THR A 123 4.53 -4.93 7.31
N GLN A 124 5.74 -5.00 7.75
CA GLN A 124 6.35 -4.10 8.72
C GLN A 124 7.64 -3.60 8.07
N GLU A 125 7.49 -2.70 7.10
CA GLU A 125 8.53 -2.29 6.16
C GLU A 125 9.81 -1.87 6.89
N ASP A 126 9.72 -0.91 7.78
CA ASP A 126 10.85 -0.36 8.55
C ASP A 126 11.22 -1.20 9.79
N ASP A 127 10.46 -2.26 10.10
CA ASP A 127 10.78 -3.25 11.13
C ASP A 127 11.25 -4.59 10.51
N PHE A 128 11.38 -4.63 9.17
CA PHE A 128 11.96 -5.73 8.38
C PHE A 128 11.30 -7.09 8.62
N ALA A 129 9.98 -7.11 8.68
CA ALA A 129 9.22 -8.33 8.91
C ALA A 129 7.89 -8.33 8.15
N VAL A 130 7.40 -9.54 7.85
CA VAL A 130 6.04 -9.78 7.36
C VAL A 130 5.36 -10.72 8.34
N SER A 131 4.20 -10.31 8.86
CA SER A 131 3.45 -11.06 9.88
C SER A 131 2.13 -11.56 9.32
N VAL A 132 1.83 -12.85 9.54
CA VAL A 132 0.50 -13.42 9.30
C VAL A 132 -0.22 -13.48 10.64
N ILE A 133 -1.36 -12.81 10.72
CA ILE A 133 -2.14 -12.60 11.94
C ILE A 133 -3.46 -13.35 11.80
N ASN A 134 -3.76 -14.26 12.72
CA ASN A 134 -5.07 -14.91 12.74
C ASN A 134 -6.09 -14.02 13.48
N LEU A 135 -7.17 -13.66 12.77
CA LEU A 135 -8.17 -12.72 13.30
C LEU A 135 -8.86 -13.24 14.56
N ALA A 136 -9.29 -14.50 14.56
CA ALA A 136 -10.03 -15.08 15.69
C ALA A 136 -9.15 -15.29 16.93
N LYS A 137 -7.88 -15.63 16.73
CA LYS A 137 -6.92 -15.86 17.82
C LYS A 137 -6.26 -14.58 18.32
N HIS A 138 -6.32 -13.47 17.57
CA HIS A 138 -5.58 -12.25 17.84
C HIS A 138 -4.11 -12.52 18.11
N SER A 139 -3.45 -13.23 17.22
CA SER A 139 -2.04 -13.61 17.38
C SER A 139 -1.34 -13.73 16.04
N ILE A 140 -0.06 -13.42 16.03
CA ILE A 140 0.81 -13.71 14.88
C ILE A 140 1.03 -15.23 14.86
N VAL A 141 0.65 -15.85 13.75
CA VAL A 141 0.74 -17.31 13.55
C VAL A 141 1.92 -17.71 12.67
N TYR A 142 2.43 -16.77 11.90
CA TYR A 142 3.64 -16.92 11.10
C TYR A 142 4.31 -15.57 10.93
N ARG A 143 5.64 -15.56 10.84
CA ARG A 143 6.42 -14.36 10.54
C ARG A 143 7.59 -14.75 9.64
N TYR A 144 7.85 -13.93 8.64
CA TYR A 144 9.05 -13.97 7.81
C TYR A 144 9.81 -12.66 8.03
N GLY A 145 11.14 -12.73 8.14
CA GLY A 145 11.95 -11.58 8.53
C GLY A 145 12.15 -11.47 10.04
N HIS A 146 13.05 -10.61 10.42
CA HIS A 146 13.50 -10.43 11.81
C HIS A 146 13.33 -8.96 12.23
N PRO A 147 12.39 -8.66 13.16
CA PRO A 147 12.15 -7.31 13.60
C PRO A 147 13.42 -6.57 14.01
N GLY A 148 13.67 -5.41 13.39
CA GLY A 148 14.84 -4.57 13.62
C GLY A 148 16.13 -5.07 12.94
N GLU A 149 16.14 -6.18 12.20
CA GLU A 149 17.32 -6.79 11.60
C GLU A 149 17.15 -6.97 10.08
N PRO A 150 17.50 -5.98 9.23
CA PRO A 150 17.45 -6.13 7.79
C PRO A 150 18.48 -7.15 7.27
N GLY A 151 18.14 -7.86 6.20
CA GLY A 151 19.07 -8.79 5.59
C GLY A 151 18.58 -9.33 4.26
N SER A 152 19.42 -10.14 3.61
CA SER A 152 19.12 -10.76 2.31
C SER A 152 19.20 -12.29 2.32
N GLU A 153 19.67 -12.88 3.39
CA GLU A 153 19.73 -14.34 3.59
C GLU A 153 18.31 -14.94 3.65
N PRO A 154 18.14 -16.25 3.51
CA PRO A 154 16.85 -16.89 3.75
C PRO A 154 16.28 -16.48 5.12
N ASP A 155 14.98 -16.22 5.17
CA ASP A 155 14.26 -15.69 6.35
C ASP A 155 14.58 -14.22 6.71
N TYR A 156 15.29 -13.49 5.86
CA TYR A 156 15.52 -12.05 6.03
C TYR A 156 14.90 -11.28 4.88
N VAL A 157 14.48 -10.05 5.17
CA VAL A 157 14.00 -9.04 4.22
C VAL A 157 14.62 -7.67 4.53
N HIS A 158 14.55 -6.77 3.57
CA HIS A 158 15.02 -5.40 3.73
C HIS A 158 14.02 -4.44 3.11
N ASN A 159 13.18 -3.83 3.96
CA ASN A 159 12.01 -3.05 3.59
C ASN A 159 11.04 -3.89 2.72
N PRO A 160 10.38 -4.93 3.31
CA PRO A 160 9.30 -5.60 2.63
C PRO A 160 8.10 -4.66 2.54
N ASP A 161 7.53 -4.54 1.36
CA ASP A 161 6.34 -3.73 1.12
C ASP A 161 5.13 -4.64 0.90
N ASP A 162 4.47 -4.64 -0.24
CA ASP A 162 3.35 -5.55 -0.46
C ASP A 162 3.64 -7.00 -0.08
N ALA A 163 2.76 -7.59 0.71
CA ALA A 163 2.77 -9.02 0.95
C ALA A 163 1.36 -9.59 1.09
N MET A 164 1.06 -10.66 0.38
CA MET A 164 -0.27 -11.28 0.42
C MET A 164 -0.25 -12.79 0.28
N LEU A 165 -1.22 -13.46 0.91
CA LEU A 165 -1.46 -14.88 0.70
C LEU A 165 -2.25 -15.10 -0.59
N THR A 166 -1.73 -15.97 -1.45
CA THR A 166 -2.44 -16.42 -2.64
C THR A 166 -3.46 -17.50 -2.31
N PRO A 167 -4.43 -17.79 -3.20
CA PRO A 167 -5.36 -18.91 -3.02
C PRO A 167 -4.69 -20.29 -2.89
N SER A 168 -3.43 -20.43 -3.33
CA SER A 168 -2.63 -21.65 -3.15
C SER A 168 -1.94 -21.74 -1.77
N GLY A 169 -2.08 -20.70 -0.94
CA GLY A 169 -1.45 -20.59 0.38
C GLY A 169 0.01 -20.20 0.33
N GLU A 170 0.45 -19.61 -0.77
CA GLU A 170 1.79 -19.04 -0.90
C GLU A 170 1.76 -17.56 -0.50
N LEU A 171 2.78 -17.12 0.20
CA LEU A 171 3.02 -15.72 0.51
C LEU A 171 3.86 -15.13 -0.62
N LEU A 172 3.28 -14.19 -1.35
CA LEU A 172 3.95 -13.36 -2.35
C LEU A 172 4.33 -12.05 -1.66
N MET A 173 5.58 -11.59 -1.79
CA MET A 173 6.01 -10.33 -1.20
C MET A 173 7.06 -9.59 -2.04
N ALA A 174 6.99 -8.29 -2.07
CA ALA A 174 8.03 -7.39 -2.55
C ALA A 174 9.07 -7.15 -1.45
N ASP A 175 10.36 -7.14 -1.80
CA ASP A 175 11.49 -6.95 -0.88
C ASP A 175 12.40 -5.85 -1.48
N ILE A 176 12.01 -4.58 -1.23
CA ILE A 176 12.43 -3.37 -1.95
C ILE A 176 13.95 -3.25 -2.03
N LYS A 177 14.62 -3.21 -0.87
CA LYS A 177 16.06 -2.94 -0.80
C LYS A 177 16.92 -4.12 -1.23
N ASN A 178 16.34 -5.30 -1.28
CA ASN A 178 16.96 -6.48 -1.87
C ASN A 178 16.66 -6.65 -3.37
N CYS A 179 15.82 -5.77 -3.94
CA CYS A 179 15.47 -5.71 -5.37
C CYS A 179 14.93 -7.05 -5.91
N ARG A 180 14.02 -7.67 -5.14
CA ARG A 180 13.46 -8.98 -5.45
C ARG A 180 12.01 -9.12 -5.00
N VAL A 181 11.30 -10.04 -5.64
CA VAL A 181 10.00 -10.52 -5.18
C VAL A 181 10.14 -11.97 -4.76
N LEU A 182 9.64 -12.31 -3.57
CA LEU A 182 9.72 -13.63 -2.98
C LEU A 182 8.38 -14.35 -3.00
N VAL A 183 8.41 -15.64 -3.26
CA VAL A 183 7.27 -16.55 -3.08
C VAL A 183 7.66 -17.59 -2.04
N ILE A 184 6.97 -17.60 -0.91
CA ILE A 184 7.22 -18.46 0.23
C ILE A 184 5.97 -19.28 0.52
N ARG A 185 6.12 -20.50 1.01
CA ARG A 185 5.00 -21.30 1.50
C ARG A 185 5.10 -21.48 2.99
N PRO A 186 4.33 -20.72 3.79
CA PRO A 186 4.29 -20.95 5.23
C PRO A 186 3.98 -22.42 5.59
N PRO A 187 4.58 -22.99 6.63
CA PRO A 187 5.45 -22.35 7.61
C PRO A 187 6.95 -22.37 7.26
N ALA A 188 7.34 -22.53 6.00
CA ALA A 188 8.74 -22.52 5.60
C ALA A 188 9.35 -21.11 5.75
N HIS A 189 10.65 -21.07 6.06
CA HIS A 189 11.46 -19.86 6.18
C HIS A 189 12.53 -19.76 5.07
N HIS A 190 12.21 -20.27 3.90
CA HIS A 190 13.02 -20.14 2.70
C HIS A 190 12.10 -19.99 1.49
N PRO A 191 12.49 -19.19 0.49
CA PRO A 191 11.69 -18.98 -0.70
C PRO A 191 11.52 -20.27 -1.51
N LEU A 192 10.33 -20.51 -2.01
CA LEU A 192 10.07 -21.46 -3.09
C LEU A 192 10.63 -20.93 -4.40
N ARG A 193 10.48 -19.63 -4.60
CA ARG A 193 10.89 -18.92 -5.80
C ARG A 193 11.25 -17.48 -5.46
N GLN A 194 12.19 -16.95 -6.21
CA GLN A 194 12.56 -15.55 -6.22
C GLN A 194 12.47 -15.02 -7.65
N LEU A 195 11.93 -13.84 -7.82
CA LEU A 195 12.01 -13.03 -9.03
C LEU A 195 12.98 -11.89 -8.76
N GLY A 196 13.85 -11.60 -9.71
CA GLY A 196 14.96 -10.67 -9.53
C GLY A 196 16.21 -11.30 -8.92
N VAL A 197 17.32 -10.60 -9.02
CA VAL A 197 18.62 -10.97 -8.44
C VAL A 197 18.88 -10.09 -7.24
N THR A 198 19.08 -10.69 -6.09
CA THR A 198 19.31 -9.96 -4.83
C THR A 198 20.43 -8.94 -4.97
N GLY A 199 20.09 -7.65 -4.72
CA GLY A 199 21.00 -6.53 -4.78
C GLY A 199 21.24 -5.96 -6.19
N ASP A 200 20.66 -6.55 -7.23
CA ASP A 200 20.65 -6.00 -8.59
C ASP A 200 19.34 -5.21 -8.78
N CYS A 201 19.43 -3.89 -8.67
CA CYS A 201 18.29 -2.97 -8.68
C CYS A 201 18.14 -2.23 -10.01
N GLU A 202 18.64 -2.81 -11.07
CA GLU A 202 18.44 -2.31 -12.44
C GLU A 202 17.10 -2.84 -12.99
N HIS A 203 16.51 -2.11 -13.91
CA HIS A 203 15.34 -2.58 -14.65
C HIS A 203 15.82 -3.42 -15.85
N GLU A 204 15.82 -4.73 -15.68
CA GLU A 204 16.12 -5.70 -16.73
C GLU A 204 15.11 -6.86 -16.64
N PRO A 205 13.85 -6.67 -17.10
CA PRO A 205 12.77 -7.65 -16.97
C PRO A 205 13.17 -9.06 -17.40
N ASP A 206 12.67 -10.06 -16.70
CA ASP A 206 13.05 -11.48 -16.60
C ASP A 206 14.25 -11.72 -15.68
N VAL A 207 15.12 -10.73 -15.41
CA VAL A 207 16.36 -10.90 -14.66
C VAL A 207 16.41 -10.09 -13.38
N ALA A 208 16.19 -8.78 -13.46
CA ALA A 208 16.32 -7.84 -12.36
C ALA A 208 15.18 -6.82 -12.37
N TYR A 209 14.85 -6.31 -11.18
CA TYR A 209 13.76 -5.35 -10.96
C TYR A 209 14.22 -4.20 -10.09
N GLY A 210 13.89 -2.99 -10.51
CA GLY A 210 14.36 -1.74 -9.92
C GLY A 210 13.70 -1.38 -8.60
N SER A 211 14.07 -2.05 -7.49
CA SER A 211 13.45 -1.85 -6.18
C SER A 211 11.92 -2.07 -6.23
N PRO A 212 11.47 -3.31 -6.38
CA PRO A 212 10.05 -3.63 -6.47
C PRO A 212 9.34 -3.22 -5.17
N ASN A 213 8.35 -2.35 -5.32
CA ASN A 213 7.49 -1.86 -4.24
C ASN A 213 6.25 -2.75 -4.14
N GLY A 214 5.52 -2.89 -5.24
CA GLY A 214 4.31 -3.69 -5.34
C GLY A 214 4.52 -5.03 -6.01
N ALA A 215 3.78 -6.06 -5.56
CA ALA A 215 3.72 -7.37 -6.20
C ALA A 215 2.31 -7.94 -6.11
N PHE A 216 1.46 -7.64 -7.08
CA PHE A 216 0.04 -8.01 -7.08
C PHE A 216 -0.27 -9.17 -8.03
N PRO A 217 -0.98 -10.22 -7.57
CA PRO A 217 -1.46 -11.27 -8.45
C PRO A 217 -2.57 -10.72 -9.37
N MET A 218 -2.50 -11.06 -10.65
CA MET A 218 -3.49 -10.67 -11.66
C MET A 218 -4.54 -11.77 -11.88
N SER A 219 -5.67 -11.38 -12.50
CA SER A 219 -6.81 -12.26 -12.75
C SER A 219 -6.50 -13.49 -13.61
N ASN A 220 -5.50 -13.40 -14.49
CA ASN A 220 -5.06 -14.47 -15.38
C ASN A 220 -3.94 -15.36 -14.78
N GLY A 221 -3.50 -15.07 -13.53
CA GLY A 221 -2.43 -15.77 -12.85
C GLY A 221 -1.04 -15.15 -13.04
N ASP A 222 -0.92 -14.07 -13.82
CA ASP A 222 0.30 -13.28 -13.91
C ASP A 222 0.51 -12.46 -12.63
N THR A 223 1.64 -11.80 -12.51
CA THR A 223 1.97 -10.90 -11.40
C THR A 223 2.30 -9.52 -11.98
N ALA A 224 1.67 -8.48 -11.44
CA ALA A 224 2.06 -7.10 -11.67
C ALA A 224 3.12 -6.71 -10.63
N ILE A 225 4.26 -6.18 -11.08
CA ILE A 225 5.34 -5.68 -10.21
C ILE A 225 5.48 -4.18 -10.48
N THR A 226 5.44 -3.39 -9.42
CA THR A 226 5.72 -1.95 -9.50
C THR A 226 7.15 -1.71 -9.05
N GLU A 227 7.93 -0.95 -9.81
CA GLU A 227 9.32 -0.64 -9.51
C GLU A 227 9.49 0.84 -9.21
N ILE A 228 10.16 1.14 -8.09
CA ILE A 228 10.49 2.53 -7.72
C ILE A 228 11.57 3.09 -8.65
N ASN A 229 12.62 2.30 -8.91
CA ASN A 229 13.71 2.74 -9.76
C ASN A 229 13.29 2.69 -11.24
N GLY A 230 13.10 3.87 -11.83
CA GLY A 230 12.73 4.03 -13.23
C GLY A 230 11.22 4.00 -13.48
N ASP A 231 10.39 3.98 -12.43
CA ASP A 231 8.94 4.20 -12.52
C ASP A 231 8.22 3.18 -13.41
N TRP A 232 8.55 1.88 -13.26
CA TRP A 232 8.01 0.82 -14.12
C TRP A 232 6.83 0.09 -13.49
N LEU A 233 5.95 -0.39 -14.35
CA LEU A 233 5.03 -1.49 -14.11
C LEU A 233 5.40 -2.63 -15.03
N ASP A 234 5.80 -3.76 -14.47
CA ASP A 234 6.04 -5.01 -15.19
C ASP A 234 4.91 -6.01 -14.97
N VAL A 235 4.60 -6.76 -16.00
CA VAL A 235 3.67 -7.88 -15.92
C VAL A 235 4.42 -9.17 -16.25
N LEU A 236 4.43 -10.09 -15.29
CA LEU A 236 5.16 -11.34 -15.37
C LEU A 236 4.21 -12.53 -15.36
N THR A 237 4.47 -13.49 -16.25
CA THR A 237 3.80 -14.79 -16.23
C THR A 237 4.13 -15.57 -14.94
N PRO A 238 3.35 -16.61 -14.57
CA PRO A 238 3.62 -17.42 -13.38
C PRO A 238 5.02 -18.05 -13.32
N ASN A 239 5.69 -18.18 -14.44
CA ASN A 239 7.09 -18.68 -14.49
C ASN A 239 8.14 -17.56 -14.52
N GLY A 240 7.75 -16.31 -14.29
CA GLY A 240 8.64 -15.15 -14.11
C GLY A 240 9.11 -14.50 -15.41
N ARG A 241 8.49 -14.81 -16.57
CA ARG A 241 8.82 -14.15 -17.83
C ARG A 241 8.01 -12.86 -17.99
N ALA A 242 8.64 -11.74 -18.25
CA ALA A 242 7.98 -10.49 -18.56
C ALA A 242 7.18 -10.57 -19.88
N VAL A 243 5.93 -10.12 -19.85
CA VAL A 243 5.03 -10.03 -21.01
C VAL A 243 4.66 -8.60 -21.34
N ALA A 244 4.87 -7.69 -20.42
CA ALA A 244 4.74 -6.25 -20.62
C ALA A 244 5.62 -5.50 -19.62
N ALA A 245 6.11 -4.34 -20.05
CA ALA A 245 6.73 -3.32 -19.21
C ALA A 245 6.21 -1.96 -19.68
N THR A 246 5.76 -1.11 -18.76
CA THR A 246 5.23 0.21 -19.09
C THR A 246 5.43 1.18 -17.94
N HIS A 247 5.40 2.48 -18.26
CA HIS A 247 5.36 3.52 -17.23
C HIS A 247 3.90 3.94 -16.95
N PRO A 248 3.47 4.02 -15.71
CA PRO A 248 2.26 4.77 -15.35
C PRO A 248 2.39 6.22 -15.84
N PRO A 249 1.41 6.78 -16.56
CA PRO A 249 1.56 8.05 -17.23
C PRO A 249 1.79 9.23 -16.28
N GLY A 250 2.97 9.83 -16.32
CA GLY A 250 3.31 11.02 -15.54
C GLY A 250 3.56 10.78 -14.05
N PHE A 251 3.74 9.53 -13.63
CA PHE A 251 4.19 9.18 -12.30
C PHE A 251 5.72 9.23 -12.21
N THR A 252 6.23 9.49 -11.01
CA THR A 252 7.66 9.50 -10.69
C THR A 252 7.98 8.62 -9.47
N TYR A 253 6.96 8.05 -8.85
CA TYR A 253 7.04 7.02 -7.84
C TYR A 253 5.72 6.25 -7.86
N PRO A 254 5.51 5.37 -8.86
CA PRO A 254 4.36 4.49 -8.82
C PRO A 254 4.47 3.60 -7.58
N SER A 255 3.51 3.75 -6.66
CA SER A 255 3.42 2.87 -5.52
C SER A 255 2.65 1.62 -5.94
N ASP A 256 1.62 1.24 -5.22
CA ASP A 256 0.94 0.01 -5.53
C ASP A 256 0.11 0.11 -6.80
N THR A 257 0.30 -0.87 -7.67
CA THR A 257 -0.41 -0.95 -8.93
C THR A 257 -1.12 -2.28 -9.06
N ASN A 258 -2.45 -2.25 -9.11
CA ASN A 258 -3.25 -3.45 -9.20
C ASN A 258 -4.14 -3.48 -10.44
N GLU A 259 -4.44 -4.69 -10.95
CA GLU A 259 -5.32 -4.87 -12.11
C GLU A 259 -6.78 -4.67 -11.68
N VAL A 260 -7.47 -3.71 -12.27
CA VAL A 260 -8.90 -3.45 -12.03
C VAL A 260 -9.81 -4.20 -13.00
N ARG A 261 -9.30 -4.55 -14.17
CA ARG A 261 -9.87 -5.44 -15.17
C ARG A 261 -8.77 -5.81 -16.17
N PRO A 262 -8.92 -6.90 -16.96
CA PRO A 262 -7.87 -7.36 -17.86
C PRO A 262 -7.19 -6.25 -18.65
N GLY A 263 -5.89 -6.06 -18.43
CA GLY A 263 -5.05 -5.06 -19.10
C GLY A 263 -5.31 -3.60 -18.72
N VAL A 264 -6.03 -3.34 -17.63
CA VAL A 264 -6.22 -1.99 -17.07
C VAL A 264 -5.84 -1.99 -15.60
N PHE A 265 -5.02 -1.03 -15.22
CA PHE A 265 -4.45 -0.89 -13.90
C PHE A 265 -4.93 0.36 -13.19
N LEU A 266 -4.96 0.32 -11.88
CA LEU A 266 -5.15 1.44 -10.97
C LEU A 266 -3.89 1.56 -10.13
N SER A 267 -3.34 2.77 -10.03
CA SER A 267 -2.11 3.04 -9.31
C SER A 267 -2.17 4.38 -8.58
N ALA A 268 -1.40 4.48 -7.51
CA ALA A 268 -1.15 5.71 -6.77
C ALA A 268 0.27 6.20 -7.00
N ASP A 269 0.48 7.52 -7.05
CA ASP A 269 1.79 8.17 -7.17
C ASP A 269 2.21 8.70 -5.80
N TYR A 270 3.20 8.06 -5.19
CA TYR A 270 3.72 8.40 -3.85
C TYR A 270 4.64 9.63 -3.87
N THR A 271 4.34 10.59 -4.72
CA THR A 271 5.07 11.86 -4.80
C THR A 271 4.18 13.05 -4.44
N ASN A 272 4.74 14.25 -4.52
CA ASN A 272 3.98 15.49 -4.32
C ASN A 272 4.32 16.47 -5.45
N PRO A 273 3.38 16.86 -6.34
CA PRO A 273 1.94 16.58 -6.27
C PRO A 273 1.59 15.13 -6.57
N SER A 274 0.65 14.58 -5.78
CA SER A 274 0.23 13.19 -5.86
C SER A 274 -0.98 13.02 -6.77
N ALA A 275 -1.11 11.81 -7.35
CA ALA A 275 -2.27 11.46 -8.17
C ALA A 275 -2.65 9.98 -7.99
N ILE A 276 -3.90 9.66 -8.33
CA ILE A 276 -4.37 8.29 -8.52
C ILE A 276 -4.89 8.21 -9.95
N GLU A 277 -4.51 7.14 -10.68
CA GLU A 277 -4.94 7.02 -12.06
C GLU A 277 -5.26 5.59 -12.49
N THR A 278 -6.07 5.49 -13.55
CA THR A 278 -6.21 4.25 -14.31
C THR A 278 -5.59 4.40 -15.68
N PHE A 279 -4.88 3.36 -16.10
CA PHE A 279 -4.19 3.31 -17.39
C PHE A 279 -4.19 1.89 -17.96
N THR A 280 -3.88 1.76 -19.24
CA THR A 280 -3.77 0.46 -19.90
C THR A 280 -2.36 -0.12 -19.76
N ILE A 281 -2.22 -1.43 -19.96
CA ILE A 281 -0.93 -2.13 -20.04
C ILE A 281 0.06 -1.51 -21.06
N THR A 282 -0.42 -0.69 -21.97
CA THR A 282 0.42 0.05 -22.95
C THR A 282 0.71 1.48 -22.52
N GLY A 283 0.45 1.84 -21.26
CA GLY A 283 0.72 3.18 -20.73
C GLY A 283 -0.25 4.27 -21.17
N ARG A 284 -1.43 3.92 -21.74
CA ARG A 284 -2.43 4.92 -22.13
C ARG A 284 -3.29 5.29 -20.94
N LEU A 285 -3.22 6.57 -20.52
CA LEU A 285 -4.06 7.13 -19.47
C LEU A 285 -5.56 7.00 -19.84
N LEU A 286 -6.36 6.55 -18.87
CA LEU A 286 -7.82 6.43 -18.99
C LEU A 286 -8.54 7.42 -18.07
N TRP A 287 -8.04 7.61 -16.86
CA TRP A 287 -8.60 8.50 -15.86
C TRP A 287 -7.51 8.93 -14.88
N ARG A 288 -7.59 10.15 -14.34
CA ARG A 288 -6.65 10.70 -13.35
C ARG A 288 -7.39 11.57 -12.34
N TYR A 289 -7.05 11.35 -11.07
CA TYR A 289 -7.47 12.18 -9.93
C TYR A 289 -6.23 12.85 -9.35
N GLU A 290 -6.18 14.16 -9.47
CA GLU A 290 -5.10 15.02 -8.99
C GLU A 290 -5.74 16.30 -8.45
N PRO A 291 -6.36 16.23 -7.25
CA PRO A 291 -7.03 17.36 -6.65
C PRO A 291 -6.01 18.39 -6.16
N THR A 292 -6.47 19.63 -6.00
CA THR A 292 -5.64 20.74 -5.52
C THR A 292 -6.27 21.41 -4.30
N GLY A 293 -5.49 22.22 -3.59
CA GLY A 293 -5.95 22.95 -2.42
C GLY A 293 -6.16 22.05 -1.21
N THR A 294 -7.27 22.17 -0.50
CA THR A 294 -7.55 21.42 0.72
C THR A 294 -7.86 19.95 0.51
N GLU A 295 -8.18 19.56 -0.71
CA GLU A 295 -8.45 18.18 -1.09
C GLU A 295 -7.21 17.49 -1.70
N ALA A 296 -6.09 18.21 -1.88
CA ALA A 296 -4.87 17.65 -2.45
C ALA A 296 -4.48 16.35 -1.71
N LEU A 297 -4.08 15.36 -2.49
CA LEU A 297 -3.49 14.15 -1.94
C LEU A 297 -2.06 14.44 -1.45
N ASP A 298 -1.61 13.70 -0.46
CA ASP A 298 -0.24 13.78 0.04
C ASP A 298 0.31 12.37 0.27
N GLN A 299 1.04 11.87 -0.71
CA GLN A 299 1.68 10.55 -0.74
C GLN A 299 0.68 9.39 -0.51
N PRO A 300 -0.35 9.21 -1.35
CA PRO A 300 -1.16 8.00 -1.33
C PRO A 300 -0.32 6.81 -1.81
N SER A 301 -0.34 5.69 -1.10
CA SER A 301 0.40 4.48 -1.50
C SER A 301 -0.48 3.49 -2.26
N LEU A 302 -1.68 3.20 -1.78
CA LEU A 302 -2.56 2.18 -2.36
C LEU A 302 -3.92 2.74 -2.76
N ALA A 303 -4.45 2.30 -3.91
CA ALA A 303 -5.80 2.57 -4.36
C ALA A 303 -6.49 1.29 -4.85
N LEU A 304 -7.73 1.04 -4.39
CA LEU A 304 -8.50 -0.16 -4.70
C LEU A 304 -9.83 0.18 -5.38
N PRO A 305 -10.23 -0.53 -6.44
CA PRO A 305 -11.53 -0.34 -7.06
C PRO A 305 -12.63 -0.96 -6.18
N LEU A 306 -13.72 -0.23 -5.94
CA LEU A 306 -14.91 -0.72 -5.27
C LEU A 306 -15.91 -1.35 -6.28
N PRO A 307 -16.78 -2.27 -5.84
CA PRO A 307 -17.78 -2.91 -6.72
C PRO A 307 -18.77 -1.94 -7.38
N ASN A 308 -19.04 -0.80 -6.73
CA ASN A 308 -19.91 0.25 -7.27
C ASN A 308 -19.20 1.17 -8.27
N GLY A 309 -17.89 0.99 -8.47
CA GLY A 309 -17.06 1.78 -9.37
C GLY A 309 -16.36 2.97 -8.72
N ASP A 310 -16.58 3.21 -7.43
CA ASP A 310 -15.80 4.18 -6.65
C ASP A 310 -14.39 3.61 -6.36
N ILE A 311 -13.50 4.43 -5.81
CA ILE A 311 -12.12 4.09 -5.51
C ILE A 311 -11.86 4.31 -4.02
N LEU A 312 -11.44 3.27 -3.32
CA LEU A 312 -10.92 3.35 -1.95
C LEU A 312 -9.41 3.64 -2.03
N ALA A 313 -8.91 4.55 -1.21
CA ALA A 313 -7.48 4.84 -1.13
C ALA A 313 -7.07 5.29 0.28
N ASN A 314 -5.87 4.98 0.69
CA ASN A 314 -5.18 5.66 1.77
C ASN A 314 -4.52 6.94 1.24
N ASP A 315 -4.40 7.92 2.09
CA ASP A 315 -3.83 9.24 1.79
C ASP A 315 -2.94 9.60 2.99
N ASP A 316 -1.73 9.01 2.98
CA ASP A 316 -0.90 8.72 4.13
C ASP A 316 -0.53 9.95 4.95
N LYS A 317 0.09 10.93 4.32
CA LYS A 317 0.53 12.16 5.00
C LYS A 317 -0.61 13.14 5.27
N ASN A 318 -1.80 12.81 4.77
CA ASN A 318 -3.04 13.47 5.15
C ASN A 318 -3.78 12.78 6.31
N ASP A 319 -3.22 11.69 6.88
CA ASP A 319 -3.78 10.94 8.03
C ASP A 319 -5.21 10.44 7.80
N ARG A 320 -5.55 10.02 6.58
CA ARG A 320 -6.92 9.65 6.21
C ARG A 320 -7.00 8.49 5.22
N VAL A 321 -8.11 7.78 5.27
CA VAL A 321 -8.57 6.83 4.26
C VAL A 321 -9.83 7.41 3.62
N ILE A 322 -9.91 7.38 2.29
CA ILE A 322 -10.95 8.04 1.50
C ILE A 322 -11.59 7.11 0.49
N VAL A 323 -12.85 7.40 0.13
CA VAL A 323 -13.50 6.87 -1.07
C VAL A 323 -13.76 8.01 -2.03
N ILE A 324 -13.34 7.83 -3.27
CA ILE A 324 -13.45 8.81 -4.36
C ILE A 324 -14.52 8.33 -5.34
N ASP A 325 -15.50 9.17 -5.66
CA ASP A 325 -16.36 8.98 -6.82
C ASP A 325 -15.62 9.43 -8.09
N PRO A 326 -15.26 8.52 -9.01
CA PRO A 326 -14.45 8.86 -10.18
C PRO A 326 -15.19 9.73 -11.22
N HIS A 327 -16.52 9.78 -11.19
CA HIS A 327 -17.31 10.62 -12.11
C HIS A 327 -17.34 12.09 -11.68
N THR A 328 -17.56 12.31 -10.39
CA THR A 328 -17.61 13.66 -9.83
C THR A 328 -16.24 14.17 -9.39
N LYS A 329 -15.29 13.27 -9.25
CA LYS A 329 -13.95 13.53 -8.68
C LYS A 329 -14.03 14.16 -7.29
N ARG A 330 -14.88 13.60 -6.43
CA ARG A 330 -15.07 14.03 -5.05
C ARG A 330 -14.84 12.90 -4.07
N VAL A 331 -14.32 13.24 -2.91
CA VAL A 331 -14.30 12.35 -1.75
C VAL A 331 -15.74 12.24 -1.22
N VAL A 332 -16.28 11.02 -1.24
CA VAL A 332 -17.64 10.68 -0.81
C VAL A 332 -17.71 9.97 0.54
N TRP A 333 -16.59 9.48 1.04
CA TRP A 333 -16.43 8.91 2.37
C TRP A 333 -15.01 9.15 2.86
N GLN A 334 -14.85 9.43 4.16
CA GLN A 334 -13.54 9.61 4.75
C GLN A 334 -13.56 9.16 6.23
N TYR A 335 -12.53 8.38 6.61
CA TYR A 335 -12.15 8.08 7.98
C TYR A 335 -10.74 8.64 8.22
N GLY A 336 -10.51 9.20 9.41
CA GLY A 336 -9.32 10.01 9.67
C GLY A 336 -9.58 11.50 9.45
N HIS A 337 -8.74 12.33 10.03
CA HIS A 337 -8.85 13.79 9.99
C HIS A 337 -7.65 14.37 9.25
N THR A 338 -7.90 15.06 8.14
CA THR A 338 -6.84 15.59 7.27
C THR A 338 -5.84 16.45 8.02
N HIS A 339 -4.56 16.06 8.04
CA HIS A 339 -3.44 16.68 8.77
C HIS A 339 -3.63 16.75 10.29
N GLU A 340 -4.42 15.84 10.86
CA GLU A 340 -4.63 15.77 12.30
C GLU A 340 -4.34 14.34 12.79
N PRO A 341 -3.06 13.93 12.89
CA PRO A 341 -2.71 12.59 13.32
C PRO A 341 -3.19 12.32 14.75
N GLY A 342 -3.60 11.09 15.01
CA GLY A 342 -4.04 10.69 16.34
C GLY A 342 -4.30 9.21 16.48
N ALA A 343 -4.46 8.73 17.73
CA ALA A 343 -4.68 7.33 18.06
C ALA A 343 -6.11 7.04 18.61
N GLY A 344 -6.94 8.07 18.76
CA GLY A 344 -8.34 7.94 19.20
C GLY A 344 -9.23 7.29 18.13
N GLU A 345 -10.49 7.03 18.48
CA GLU A 345 -11.49 6.63 17.48
C GLU A 345 -11.72 7.78 16.49
N GLY A 346 -11.78 7.45 15.20
CA GLY A 346 -11.90 8.42 14.13
C GLY A 346 -10.59 9.04 13.68
N PHE A 347 -9.46 8.78 14.37
CA PHE A 347 -8.15 9.30 14.01
C PHE A 347 -7.24 8.19 13.49
N LEU A 348 -6.36 8.58 12.57
CA LEU A 348 -5.26 7.79 12.03
C LEU A 348 -3.95 8.57 12.16
N SER A 349 -2.83 7.91 11.97
CA SER A 349 -1.53 8.54 11.85
C SER A 349 -0.72 7.80 10.78
N ASN A 350 -0.56 8.43 9.63
CA ASN A 350 0.13 7.86 8.48
C ASN A 350 -0.44 6.47 8.12
N PRO A 351 -1.73 6.35 7.72
CA PRO A 351 -2.28 5.07 7.28
C PRO A 351 -1.65 4.69 5.94
N ASP A 352 -0.99 3.52 5.88
CA ASP A 352 -0.18 3.14 4.73
C ASP A 352 -0.81 2.05 3.85
N GLY A 353 -1.69 1.23 4.37
CA GLY A 353 -2.38 0.20 3.59
C GLY A 353 -3.87 0.10 3.87
N VAL A 354 -4.62 -0.34 2.88
CA VAL A 354 -6.06 -0.60 2.98
C VAL A 354 -6.46 -1.88 2.26
N ASP A 355 -7.45 -2.60 2.79
CA ASP A 355 -8.12 -3.70 2.10
C ASP A 355 -9.60 -3.77 2.51
N LEU A 356 -10.38 -4.55 1.79
CA LEU A 356 -11.81 -4.76 2.08
C LEU A 356 -12.02 -6.08 2.78
N ALA A 357 -12.86 -6.07 3.82
CA ALA A 357 -13.25 -7.31 4.47
C ALA A 357 -13.90 -8.30 3.49
N PRO A 358 -13.69 -9.63 3.65
CA PRO A 358 -14.34 -10.63 2.82
C PRO A 358 -15.88 -10.50 2.80
N PRO A 359 -16.53 -10.80 1.66
CA PRO A 359 -16.00 -11.41 0.44
C PRO A 359 -15.32 -10.43 -0.54
N HIS A 360 -15.05 -9.22 -0.15
CA HIS A 360 -14.59 -8.13 -1.01
C HIS A 360 -13.08 -7.87 -0.92
N ALA A 361 -12.34 -8.64 -0.11
CA ALA A 361 -10.89 -8.56 -0.01
C ALA A 361 -10.21 -8.61 -1.38
N LEU A 362 -9.13 -7.84 -1.55
CA LEU A 362 -8.39 -7.73 -2.81
C LEU A 362 -8.00 -9.09 -3.37
N THR A 363 -7.46 -9.96 -2.54
CA THR A 363 -7.02 -11.32 -2.90
C THR A 363 -8.16 -12.23 -3.39
N GLN A 364 -9.42 -12.00 -2.97
CA GLN A 364 -10.57 -12.76 -3.44
C GLN A 364 -11.08 -12.29 -4.80
N ARG A 365 -10.88 -11.02 -5.17
CA ARG A 365 -11.30 -10.48 -6.47
C ARG A 365 -10.58 -11.16 -7.62
N PHE A 366 -9.30 -11.42 -7.48
CA PHE A 366 -8.52 -12.12 -8.48
C PHE A 366 -9.00 -13.57 -8.68
N ALA A 367 -9.44 -14.24 -7.61
CA ALA A 367 -10.02 -15.57 -7.70
C ALA A 367 -11.43 -15.60 -8.32
N ALA A 368 -12.22 -14.53 -8.15
CA ALA A 368 -13.58 -14.44 -8.69
C ALA A 368 -13.59 -14.13 -10.20
N THR A 369 -12.67 -13.28 -10.67
CA THR A 369 -12.53 -12.97 -12.11
C THR A 369 -12.04 -14.16 -12.93
N MET A 370 -11.30 -15.09 -12.32
CA MET A 370 -10.92 -16.35 -12.97
C MET A 370 -12.09 -17.33 -13.18
N ARG A 371 -13.26 -17.09 -12.58
CA ARG A 371 -14.45 -17.96 -12.68
C ARG A 371 -15.56 -17.38 -13.55
N ALA A 372 -15.39 -16.19 -14.08
CA ALA A 372 -16.36 -15.63 -15.03
C ALA A 372 -16.17 -16.31 -16.39
N PRO A 373 -17.26 -16.84 -17.02
CA PRO A 373 -17.20 -17.59 -18.27
C PRO A 373 -16.77 -16.73 -19.46
#